data_0ab036cd2c0450c31ac9105571b8b699
#
_entry.id   0ab036cd2c0450c31ac9105571b8b699
#
_cell.length_a   1.000
_cell.length_b   1.000
_cell.length_c   1.000
_cell.angle_alpha   90.00
_cell.angle_beta   90.00
_cell.angle_gamma   90.00
#
_symmetry.space_group_name_H-M   'P 1'
#
loop_
_entity.id
_entity.type
_entity.pdbx_description
1 polymer ?
#
loop_
_entity_poly.entity_id
_entity_poly.type
_entity_poly.pdbx_seq_one_letter_code
_entity_poly.pdbx_strand_id
1 'polypeptide(L)'
;SIGVHDLSTLVAPFRVVTVPSSHSFVPLAMTEEMSIEQILGEHPKGMEYAHLMEELDSFPVILDCNDDILSFPPIINGDHTTVSETTTDFFIDVTGWNQRACEACLMLVCLSLAERGGSVQSVRVTGHDGITASTPRGDARQHRIPHRLIQKVLGLDLGSDEIAAALTRMGGQLVESRTVTDGVNSAERWADCAVGE
;
A
#
# COMPACT_ATOMS: atom_id res chain seq x y z
N SER A 1 -3.85 2.48 7.44
CA SER A 1 -5.19 2.00 7.13
C SER A 1 -5.26 1.44 5.72
N ILE A 2 -6.16 0.49 5.49
CA ILE A 2 -6.52 -0.02 4.17
C ILE A 2 -8.04 0.13 4.05
N GLY A 3 -8.49 0.87 3.03
CA GLY A 3 -9.90 0.96 2.63
C GLY A 3 -10.13 0.05 1.42
N VAL A 4 -11.25 -0.67 1.43
CA VAL A 4 -11.71 -1.47 0.29
C VAL A 4 -13.14 -1.07 0.02
N HIS A 5 -13.42 -0.68 -1.22
CA HIS A 5 -14.67 -0.07 -1.63
C HIS A 5 -15.24 -0.79 -2.85
N ASP A 6 -16.55 -0.88 -2.93
CA ASP A 6 -17.23 -1.32 -4.15
C ASP A 6 -17.09 -0.24 -5.22
N LEU A 7 -16.30 -0.51 -6.27
CA LEU A 7 -16.04 0.46 -7.32
C LEU A 7 -17.31 0.86 -8.07
N SER A 8 -18.33 0.00 -8.12
CA SER A 8 -19.58 0.26 -8.84
C SER A 8 -20.42 1.38 -8.20
N THR A 9 -20.17 1.69 -6.92
CA THR A 9 -20.86 2.77 -6.18
C THR A 9 -20.14 4.11 -6.27
N LEU A 10 -18.97 4.18 -6.91
CA LEU A 10 -18.08 5.32 -6.89
C LEU A 10 -17.98 5.98 -8.27
N VAL A 11 -17.80 7.30 -8.29
CA VAL A 11 -17.61 8.07 -9.52
C VAL A 11 -16.25 8.80 -9.47
N ALA A 12 -15.32 8.39 -10.33
CA ALA A 12 -14.02 9.06 -10.46
C ALA A 12 -14.17 10.49 -11.07
N PRO A 13 -13.24 11.42 -10.84
CA PRO A 13 -12.02 11.27 -10.06
C PRO A 13 -12.24 11.34 -8.55
N PHE A 14 -11.35 10.67 -7.81
CA PHE A 14 -11.33 10.77 -6.35
C PHE A 14 -10.42 11.90 -5.88
N ARG A 15 -10.75 12.52 -4.75
CA ARG A 15 -10.02 13.66 -4.19
C ARG A 15 -9.78 13.49 -2.70
N VAL A 16 -8.58 13.79 -2.26
CA VAL A 16 -8.29 13.93 -0.84
C VAL A 16 -8.44 15.42 -0.50
N VAL A 17 -9.34 15.71 0.42
CA VAL A 17 -9.61 17.08 0.89
C VAL A 17 -9.67 17.11 2.41
N THR A 18 -9.66 18.29 2.99
CA THR A 18 -9.95 18.48 4.43
C THR A 18 -11.32 19.09 4.61
N VAL A 19 -12.05 18.59 5.62
CA VAL A 19 -13.40 19.07 5.98
C VAL A 19 -13.45 19.49 7.45
N PRO A 20 -14.40 20.37 7.84
CA PRO A 20 -14.60 20.75 9.24
C PRO A 20 -15.20 19.59 10.04
N SER A 21 -15.11 19.65 11.37
CA SER A 21 -15.69 18.64 12.29
C SER A 21 -17.21 18.47 12.16
N SER A 22 -17.90 19.48 11.66
CA SER A 22 -19.35 19.47 11.43
C SER A 22 -19.77 18.74 10.14
N HIS A 23 -18.83 18.38 9.28
CA HIS A 23 -19.14 17.65 8.05
C HIS A 23 -19.63 16.25 8.39
N SER A 24 -20.73 15.78 7.76
CA SER A 24 -21.36 14.52 8.09
C SER A 24 -21.42 13.56 6.91
N PHE A 25 -21.45 12.28 7.21
CA PHE A 25 -21.72 11.19 6.27
C PHE A 25 -22.24 9.96 7.04
N VAL A 26 -22.71 8.95 6.34
CA VAL A 26 -23.13 7.68 6.95
C VAL A 26 -21.90 6.78 7.09
N PRO A 27 -21.39 6.51 8.31
CA PRO A 27 -20.27 5.62 8.51
C PRO A 27 -20.62 4.16 8.20
N LEU A 28 -19.63 3.37 7.81
CA LEU A 28 -19.77 1.96 7.49
C LEU A 28 -20.56 1.19 8.58
N ALA A 29 -21.54 0.43 8.14
CA ALA A 29 -22.47 -0.35 8.97
C ALA A 29 -23.39 0.50 9.89
N MET A 30 -23.51 1.79 9.63
CA MET A 30 -24.47 2.67 10.26
C MET A 30 -25.61 2.99 9.29
N THR A 31 -26.75 3.45 9.83
CA THR A 31 -27.93 3.84 9.04
C THR A 31 -28.19 5.35 9.03
N GLU A 32 -27.53 6.07 9.93
CA GLU A 32 -27.71 7.50 10.11
C GLU A 32 -26.41 8.24 9.89
N GLU A 33 -26.52 9.48 9.44
CA GLU A 33 -25.40 10.37 9.31
C GLU A 33 -24.81 10.74 10.67
N MET A 34 -23.50 10.77 10.73
CA MET A 34 -22.74 11.26 11.87
C MET A 34 -21.75 12.32 11.39
N SER A 35 -21.63 13.41 12.15
CA SER A 35 -20.55 14.36 11.91
C SER A 35 -19.19 13.78 12.28
N ILE A 36 -18.11 14.35 11.75
CA ILE A 36 -16.74 13.94 12.13
C ILE A 36 -16.55 14.02 13.65
N GLU A 37 -17.09 15.07 14.29
CA GLU A 37 -17.06 15.23 15.75
C GLU A 37 -17.78 14.09 16.47
N GLN A 38 -18.98 13.72 16.01
CA GLN A 38 -19.72 12.59 16.56
C GLN A 38 -18.99 11.26 16.32
N ILE A 39 -18.42 11.06 15.15
CA ILE A 39 -17.64 9.86 14.86
C ILE A 39 -16.47 9.75 15.83
N LEU A 40 -15.72 10.82 16.06
CA LEU A 40 -14.57 10.79 16.96
C LEU A 40 -14.97 10.65 18.43
N GLY A 41 -16.14 11.17 18.83
CA GLY A 41 -16.61 11.14 20.22
C GLY A 41 -17.48 9.94 20.60
N GLU A 42 -18.20 9.35 19.65
CA GLU A 42 -19.26 8.37 19.93
C GLU A 42 -19.09 7.04 19.20
N HIS A 43 -18.47 7.04 18.01
CA HIS A 43 -18.27 5.82 17.24
C HIS A 43 -17.08 5.00 17.81
N PRO A 44 -17.19 3.67 18.01
CA PRO A 44 -16.13 2.86 18.64
C PRO A 44 -14.75 3.01 17.98
N LYS A 45 -14.68 2.97 16.66
CA LYS A 45 -13.41 3.20 15.92
C LYS A 45 -12.96 4.65 15.99
N GLY A 46 -13.90 5.60 16.01
CA GLY A 46 -13.59 7.02 16.18
C GLY A 46 -12.89 7.27 17.50
N MET A 47 -13.47 6.79 18.60
CA MET A 47 -12.88 6.91 19.95
C MET A 47 -11.53 6.20 20.07
N GLU A 48 -11.36 5.02 19.44
CA GLU A 48 -10.11 4.28 19.47
C GLU A 48 -8.96 5.05 18.80
N TYR A 49 -9.24 5.73 17.69
CA TYR A 49 -8.23 6.41 16.87
C TYR A 49 -8.31 7.95 16.94
N ALA A 50 -9.16 8.53 17.79
CA ALA A 50 -9.30 9.99 17.96
C ALA A 50 -7.94 10.68 18.21
N HIS A 51 -7.05 10.04 18.96
CA HIS A 51 -5.73 10.56 19.28
C HIS A 51 -4.86 10.89 18.04
N LEU A 52 -5.15 10.30 16.88
CA LEU A 52 -4.46 10.60 15.62
C LEU A 52 -4.94 11.93 14.99
N MET A 53 -6.04 12.47 15.47
CA MET A 53 -6.71 13.66 14.94
C MET A 53 -6.65 14.89 15.89
N GLU A 54 -6.12 14.73 17.11
CA GLU A 54 -6.13 15.76 18.17
C GLU A 54 -5.48 17.10 17.78
N GLU A 55 -4.48 17.05 16.89
CA GLU A 55 -3.75 18.25 16.47
C GLU A 55 -4.31 18.89 15.18
N LEU A 56 -5.45 18.37 14.66
CA LEU A 56 -5.99 18.82 13.38
C LEU A 56 -7.19 19.75 13.57
N ASP A 57 -7.14 20.93 12.93
CA ASP A 57 -8.26 21.86 12.83
C ASP A 57 -9.28 21.48 11.74
N SER A 58 -8.85 20.64 10.80
CA SER A 58 -9.67 20.10 9.71
C SER A 58 -9.24 18.67 9.38
N PHE A 59 -10.17 17.85 8.96
CA PHE A 59 -10.04 16.41 8.91
C PHE A 59 -9.92 15.88 7.48
N PRO A 60 -8.93 15.04 7.17
CA PRO A 60 -8.77 14.51 5.83
C PRO A 60 -9.86 13.49 5.51
N VAL A 61 -10.48 13.63 4.35
CA VAL A 61 -11.43 12.67 3.79
C VAL A 61 -11.12 12.40 2.33
N ILE A 62 -11.57 11.25 1.84
CA ILE A 62 -11.52 10.92 0.42
C ILE A 62 -12.93 11.05 -0.13
N LEU A 63 -13.08 11.87 -1.16
CA LEU A 63 -14.34 12.12 -1.86
C LEU A 63 -14.30 11.57 -3.28
N ASP A 64 -15.45 11.18 -3.78
CA ASP A 64 -15.66 10.94 -5.20
C ASP A 64 -16.01 12.23 -5.97
N CYS A 65 -16.37 12.11 -7.24
CA CYS A 65 -16.77 13.24 -8.10
C CYS A 65 -18.09 13.91 -7.65
N ASN A 66 -18.96 13.20 -6.94
CA ASN A 66 -20.23 13.69 -6.44
C ASN A 66 -20.15 14.35 -5.05
N ASP A 67 -18.95 14.45 -4.48
CA ASP A 67 -18.70 14.87 -3.11
C ASP A 67 -19.14 13.85 -2.03
N ASP A 68 -19.39 12.61 -2.40
CA ASP A 68 -19.67 11.54 -1.48
C ASP A 68 -18.38 11.05 -0.78
N ILE A 69 -18.41 10.91 0.54
CA ILE A 69 -17.25 10.46 1.34
C ILE A 69 -17.06 8.95 1.22
N LEU A 70 -15.97 8.53 0.55
CA LEU A 70 -15.55 7.14 0.53
C LEU A 70 -14.96 6.70 1.85
N SER A 71 -14.12 7.57 2.42
CA SER A 71 -13.33 7.24 3.60
C SER A 71 -12.97 8.47 4.41
N PHE A 72 -12.99 8.30 5.72
CA PHE A 72 -12.37 9.17 6.71
C PHE A 72 -11.15 8.44 7.30
N PRO A 73 -10.00 8.48 6.63
CA PRO A 73 -8.83 7.73 7.07
C PRO A 73 -8.18 8.33 8.32
N PRO A 74 -7.66 7.53 9.23
CA PRO A 74 -7.65 6.07 9.24
C PRO A 74 -8.85 5.44 9.97
N ILE A 75 -9.92 6.18 10.18
CA ILE A 75 -11.01 5.88 11.11
C ILE A 75 -12.02 4.89 10.47
N ILE A 76 -12.75 5.34 9.44
CA ILE A 76 -13.88 4.56 8.90
C ILE A 76 -14.22 4.95 7.45
N ASN A 77 -14.75 3.98 6.70
CA ASN A 77 -15.28 4.21 5.35
C ASN A 77 -16.74 4.68 5.39
N GLY A 78 -17.21 5.27 4.28
CA GLY A 78 -18.63 5.55 4.07
C GLY A 78 -19.43 4.27 3.79
N ASP A 79 -20.65 4.18 4.31
CA ASP A 79 -21.50 2.99 4.18
C ASP A 79 -21.88 2.68 2.73
N HIS A 80 -22.08 3.71 1.90
CA HIS A 80 -22.43 3.53 0.48
C HIS A 80 -21.35 2.82 -0.35
N THR A 81 -20.12 2.72 0.16
CA THR A 81 -19.02 2.01 -0.50
C THR A 81 -18.87 0.56 -0.05
N THR A 82 -19.81 0.05 0.71
CA THR A 82 -19.72 -1.28 1.33
C THR A 82 -19.58 -2.38 0.29
N VAL A 83 -18.55 -3.20 0.48
CA VAL A 83 -18.32 -4.41 -0.32
C VAL A 83 -19.33 -5.49 0.09
N SER A 84 -19.93 -6.13 -0.89
CA SER A 84 -20.90 -7.21 -0.72
C SER A 84 -20.49 -8.47 -1.49
N GLU A 85 -21.27 -9.54 -1.36
CA GLU A 85 -21.05 -10.79 -2.11
C GLU A 85 -21.22 -10.61 -3.64
N THR A 86 -21.84 -9.53 -4.08
CA THR A 86 -22.05 -9.20 -5.49
C THR A 86 -21.01 -8.25 -6.07
N THR A 87 -20.11 -7.71 -5.24
CA THR A 87 -19.05 -6.81 -5.68
C THR A 87 -18.02 -7.56 -6.52
N THR A 88 -17.80 -7.11 -7.73
CA THR A 88 -16.84 -7.68 -8.67
C THR A 88 -15.58 -6.84 -8.83
N ASP A 89 -15.68 -5.55 -8.62
CA ASP A 89 -14.60 -4.59 -8.81
C ASP A 89 -14.37 -3.76 -7.55
N PHE A 90 -13.12 -3.70 -7.10
CA PHE A 90 -12.74 -2.97 -5.88
C PHE A 90 -11.92 -1.74 -6.20
N PHE A 91 -12.19 -0.65 -5.50
CA PHE A 91 -11.23 0.42 -5.30
C PHE A 91 -10.55 0.24 -3.95
N ILE A 92 -9.22 0.27 -3.94
CA ILE A 92 -8.42 0.05 -2.72
C ILE A 92 -7.58 1.28 -2.47
N ASP A 93 -7.77 1.90 -1.30
CA ASP A 93 -6.90 2.95 -0.81
C ASP A 93 -6.01 2.46 0.34
N VAL A 94 -4.81 2.98 0.41
CA VAL A 94 -3.89 2.73 1.53
C VAL A 94 -3.35 4.06 2.02
N THR A 95 -3.64 4.38 3.27
CA THR A 95 -3.22 5.61 3.92
C THR A 95 -2.30 5.35 5.10
N GLY A 96 -1.33 6.21 5.31
CA GLY A 96 -0.37 6.08 6.42
C GLY A 96 0.72 7.14 6.38
N TRP A 97 1.54 7.17 7.42
CA TRP A 97 2.61 8.14 7.61
C TRP A 97 3.88 7.85 6.79
N ASN A 98 4.02 6.64 6.27
CA ASN A 98 5.20 6.22 5.53
C ASN A 98 4.80 5.72 4.14
N GLN A 99 5.14 6.49 3.12
CA GLN A 99 4.80 6.19 1.73
C GLN A 99 5.28 4.79 1.30
N ARG A 100 6.51 4.41 1.64
CA ARG A 100 7.07 3.10 1.29
C ARG A 100 6.28 1.95 1.91
N ALA A 101 5.83 2.11 3.16
CA ALA A 101 5.00 1.12 3.83
C ALA A 101 3.62 1.03 3.17
N CYS A 102 3.02 2.16 2.78
CA CYS A 102 1.74 2.18 2.06
C CYS A 102 1.86 1.50 0.69
N GLU A 103 2.89 1.81 -0.09
CA GLU A 103 3.15 1.18 -1.39
C GLU A 103 3.35 -0.33 -1.27
N ALA A 104 4.14 -0.78 -0.29
CA ALA A 104 4.35 -2.20 -0.04
C ALA A 104 3.06 -2.91 0.41
N CYS A 105 2.28 -2.28 1.26
CA CYS A 105 1.00 -2.80 1.72
C CYS A 105 0.00 -2.93 0.57
N LEU A 106 -0.13 -1.89 -0.27
CA LEU A 106 -0.99 -1.90 -1.45
C LEU A 106 -0.58 -3.03 -2.40
N MET A 107 0.72 -3.17 -2.67
CA MET A 107 1.23 -4.23 -3.54
C MET A 107 0.91 -5.62 -3.00
N LEU A 108 1.09 -5.86 -1.69
CA LEU A 108 0.76 -7.15 -1.07
C LEU A 108 -0.72 -7.50 -1.21
N VAL A 109 -1.61 -6.52 -1.03
CA VAL A 109 -3.06 -6.72 -1.23
C VAL A 109 -3.37 -7.02 -2.69
N CYS A 110 -2.83 -6.25 -3.62
CA CYS A 110 -3.03 -6.43 -5.06
C CYS A 110 -2.54 -7.81 -5.54
N LEU A 111 -1.33 -8.23 -5.13
CA LEU A 111 -0.80 -9.55 -5.45
C LEU A 111 -1.65 -10.67 -4.87
N SER A 112 -2.13 -10.52 -3.64
CA SER A 112 -3.00 -11.51 -3.01
C SER A 112 -4.35 -11.67 -3.73
N LEU A 113 -4.87 -10.60 -4.31
CA LEU A 113 -6.08 -10.64 -5.14
C LEU A 113 -5.80 -11.21 -6.54
N ALA A 114 -4.67 -10.85 -7.13
CA ALA A 114 -4.24 -11.41 -8.43
C ALA A 114 -4.05 -12.93 -8.37
N GLU A 115 -3.44 -13.46 -7.31
CA GLU A 115 -3.29 -14.91 -7.07
C GLU A 115 -4.65 -15.65 -6.97
N ARG A 116 -5.72 -14.93 -6.68
CA ARG A 116 -7.10 -15.45 -6.64
C ARG A 116 -7.84 -15.27 -7.97
N GLY A 117 -7.15 -14.85 -9.03
CA GLY A 117 -7.71 -14.66 -10.37
C GLY A 117 -8.22 -13.24 -10.64
N GLY A 118 -7.97 -12.29 -9.75
CA GLY A 118 -8.27 -10.89 -10.00
C GLY A 118 -7.30 -10.25 -10.99
N SER A 119 -7.71 -9.16 -11.64
CA SER A 119 -6.85 -8.32 -12.45
C SER A 119 -6.61 -6.98 -11.77
N VAL A 120 -5.36 -6.55 -11.70
CA VAL A 120 -4.99 -5.28 -11.07
C VAL A 120 -4.93 -4.18 -12.12
N GLN A 121 -5.65 -3.10 -11.88
CA GLN A 121 -5.60 -1.89 -12.70
C GLN A 121 -4.85 -0.79 -11.95
N SER A 122 -4.08 0.02 -12.69
CA SER A 122 -3.34 1.13 -12.09
C SER A 122 -4.22 2.36 -11.90
N VAL A 123 -3.97 3.09 -10.83
CA VAL A 123 -4.56 4.39 -10.53
C VAL A 123 -3.49 5.47 -10.63
N ARG A 124 -3.79 6.58 -11.29
CA ARG A 124 -2.94 7.76 -11.30
C ARG A 124 -3.26 8.63 -10.09
N VAL A 125 -2.26 8.87 -9.27
CA VAL A 125 -2.36 9.74 -8.10
C VAL A 125 -1.51 10.98 -8.34
N THR A 126 -2.12 12.15 -8.22
CA THR A 126 -1.41 13.44 -8.28
C THR A 126 -1.27 13.99 -6.86
N GLY A 127 -0.04 14.17 -6.42
CA GLY A 127 0.27 14.74 -5.12
C GLY A 127 0.00 16.24 -5.04
N HIS A 128 0.04 16.80 -3.84
CA HIS A 128 -0.10 18.25 -3.60
C HIS A 128 1.00 19.08 -4.29
N ASP A 129 2.13 18.47 -4.60
CA ASP A 129 3.26 19.03 -5.35
C ASP A 129 3.04 19.02 -6.87
N GLY A 130 1.89 18.51 -7.34
CA GLY A 130 1.56 18.34 -8.75
C GLY A 130 2.23 17.15 -9.43
N ILE A 131 3.04 16.37 -8.72
CA ILE A 131 3.69 15.19 -9.27
C ILE A 131 2.66 14.06 -9.37
N THR A 132 2.59 13.49 -10.58
CA THR A 132 1.68 12.36 -10.86
C THR A 132 2.47 11.06 -10.91
N ALA A 133 1.98 10.06 -10.19
CA ALA A 133 2.51 8.71 -10.19
C ALA A 133 1.41 7.67 -10.40
N SER A 134 1.73 6.54 -11.01
CA SER A 134 0.82 5.39 -11.07
C SER A 134 1.03 4.47 -9.86
N THR A 135 -0.06 3.92 -9.35
CA THR A 135 -0.06 2.93 -8.27
C THR A 135 -0.93 1.72 -8.66
N PRO A 136 -0.65 0.50 -8.19
CA PRO A 136 0.52 0.13 -7.41
C PRO A 136 1.81 0.23 -8.24
N ARG A 137 2.96 0.43 -7.55
CA ARG A 137 4.26 0.43 -8.20
C ARG A 137 4.86 -0.97 -8.11
N GLY A 138 5.06 -1.59 -9.27
CA GLY A 138 5.69 -2.91 -9.42
C GLY A 138 7.16 -2.85 -9.83
N ASP A 139 7.84 -1.71 -9.62
CA ASP A 139 9.23 -1.58 -10.04
C ASP A 139 10.13 -2.56 -9.30
N ALA A 140 10.88 -3.34 -10.07
CA ALA A 140 11.87 -4.24 -9.55
C ALA A 140 12.92 -3.50 -8.72
N ARG A 141 13.24 -4.01 -7.54
CA ARG A 141 14.25 -3.44 -6.66
C ARG A 141 15.54 -4.23 -6.78
N GLN A 142 16.66 -3.52 -6.90
CA GLN A 142 17.96 -4.15 -6.87
C GLN A 142 18.52 -4.19 -5.44
N HIS A 143 19.01 -5.34 -5.06
CA HIS A 143 19.67 -5.55 -3.77
C HIS A 143 21.06 -6.12 -3.99
N ARG A 144 22.03 -5.65 -3.19
CA ARG A 144 23.39 -6.20 -3.15
C ARG A 144 23.49 -7.12 -1.95
N ILE A 145 23.83 -8.37 -2.22
CA ILE A 145 23.92 -9.39 -1.18
C ILE A 145 25.33 -10.01 -1.22
N PRO A 146 26.14 -9.85 -0.15
CA PRO A 146 27.42 -10.53 -0.06
C PRO A 146 27.24 -12.05 -0.06
N HIS A 147 28.02 -12.75 -0.88
CA HIS A 147 27.96 -14.22 -0.95
C HIS A 147 28.14 -14.87 0.45
N ARG A 148 29.08 -14.35 1.25
CA ARG A 148 29.28 -14.80 2.64
C ARG A 148 28.04 -14.68 3.53
N LEU A 149 27.16 -13.72 3.27
CA LEU A 149 25.92 -13.57 4.03
C LEU A 149 24.97 -14.71 3.73
N ILE A 150 24.89 -15.13 2.45
CA ILE A 150 24.07 -16.27 2.02
C ILE A 150 24.59 -17.54 2.71
N GLN A 151 25.90 -17.79 2.65
CA GLN A 151 26.52 -18.94 3.32
C GLN A 151 26.28 -18.92 4.83
N LYS A 152 26.45 -17.75 5.46
CA LYS A 152 26.26 -17.60 6.92
C LYS A 152 24.81 -17.89 7.35
N VAL A 153 23.83 -17.39 6.56
CA VAL A 153 22.41 -17.50 6.92
C VAL A 153 21.90 -18.93 6.63
N LEU A 154 22.29 -19.49 5.51
CA LEU A 154 21.82 -20.82 5.09
C LEU A 154 22.66 -21.97 5.65
N GLY A 155 23.88 -21.71 6.08
CA GLY A 155 24.83 -22.75 6.49
C GLY A 155 25.30 -23.65 5.34
N LEU A 156 25.14 -23.21 4.08
CA LEU A 156 25.46 -23.95 2.86
C LEU A 156 26.51 -23.20 2.06
N ASP A 157 27.45 -23.93 1.47
CA ASP A 157 28.40 -23.39 0.50
C ASP A 157 27.84 -23.54 -0.91
N LEU A 158 27.13 -22.50 -1.37
CA LEU A 158 26.47 -22.47 -2.66
C LEU A 158 27.31 -21.71 -3.68
N GLY A 159 27.42 -22.27 -4.88
CA GLY A 159 28.03 -21.60 -6.03
C GLY A 159 27.14 -20.47 -6.58
N SER A 160 27.72 -19.57 -7.38
CA SER A 160 26.97 -18.44 -8.00
C SER A 160 25.81 -18.94 -8.87
N ASP A 161 25.99 -20.05 -9.58
CA ASP A 161 24.95 -20.62 -10.47
C ASP A 161 23.79 -21.21 -9.66
N GLU A 162 24.10 -21.85 -8.52
CA GLU A 162 23.07 -22.38 -7.62
C GLU A 162 22.24 -21.27 -6.99
N ILE A 163 22.90 -20.16 -6.59
CA ILE A 163 22.25 -18.97 -6.07
C ILE A 163 21.36 -18.34 -7.16
N ALA A 164 21.88 -18.17 -8.38
CA ALA A 164 21.11 -17.63 -9.50
C ALA A 164 19.87 -18.48 -9.81
N ALA A 165 20.03 -19.81 -9.85
CA ALA A 165 18.91 -20.71 -10.07
C ALA A 165 17.87 -20.68 -8.93
N ALA A 166 18.30 -20.54 -7.70
CA ALA A 166 17.40 -20.38 -6.55
C ALA A 166 16.62 -19.07 -6.62
N LEU A 167 17.28 -17.97 -6.93
CA LEU A 167 16.65 -16.65 -7.10
C LEU A 167 15.61 -16.67 -8.23
N THR A 168 15.94 -17.26 -9.37
CA THR A 168 15.00 -17.40 -10.49
C THR A 168 13.74 -18.17 -10.08
N ARG A 169 13.87 -19.26 -9.31
CA ARG A 169 12.71 -20.01 -8.79
C ARG A 169 11.84 -19.19 -7.82
N MET A 170 12.43 -18.18 -7.17
CA MET A 170 11.74 -17.26 -6.26
C MET A 170 11.18 -16.01 -6.97
N GLY A 171 11.25 -15.94 -8.30
CA GLY A 171 10.82 -14.76 -9.07
C GLY A 171 11.87 -13.64 -9.12
N GLY A 172 13.07 -13.86 -8.59
CA GLY A 172 14.16 -12.90 -8.65
C GLY A 172 15.03 -13.09 -9.89
N GLN A 173 15.84 -12.09 -10.22
CA GLN A 173 16.80 -12.15 -11.31
C GLN A 173 18.19 -11.73 -10.82
N LEU A 174 19.22 -12.51 -11.17
CA LEU A 174 20.60 -12.10 -10.97
C LEU A 174 20.98 -11.11 -12.07
N VAL A 175 21.23 -9.85 -11.71
CA VAL A 175 21.61 -8.81 -12.66
C VAL A 175 23.11 -8.83 -12.92
N GLU A 176 23.93 -8.89 -11.86
CA GLU A 176 25.38 -8.90 -11.94
C GLU A 176 25.97 -9.70 -10.77
N SER A 177 27.04 -10.44 -11.05
CA SER A 177 27.88 -11.05 -10.02
C SER A 177 29.32 -10.60 -10.26
N ARG A 178 29.93 -9.94 -9.25
CA ARG A 178 31.31 -9.48 -9.32
C ARG A 178 32.09 -9.83 -8.07
N THR A 179 33.37 -10.07 -8.23
CA THR A 179 34.31 -10.18 -7.12
C THR A 179 34.84 -8.80 -6.81
N VAL A 180 34.64 -8.33 -5.59
CA VAL A 180 35.23 -7.07 -5.09
C VAL A 180 36.47 -7.46 -4.30
N THR A 181 37.62 -7.05 -4.78
CA THR A 181 38.89 -7.15 -4.03
C THR A 181 39.13 -5.80 -3.35
N ASP A 182 38.78 -5.70 -2.08
CA ASP A 182 39.30 -4.61 -1.25
C ASP A 182 40.80 -4.87 -1.02
N GLY A 183 41.62 -3.83 -1.12
CA GLY A 183 43.07 -3.93 -1.09
C GLY A 183 43.69 -4.46 0.21
N VAL A 184 42.91 -5.11 1.07
CA VAL A 184 43.35 -5.83 2.28
C VAL A 184 42.53 -7.10 2.43
N ASN A 185 43.00 -8.18 1.82
CA ASN A 185 42.78 -9.59 2.19
C ASN A 185 41.33 -10.15 2.32
N SER A 186 40.36 -9.78 1.50
CA SER A 186 39.20 -10.67 1.32
C SER A 186 38.50 -10.42 -0.01
N ALA A 187 38.44 -11.44 -0.88
CA ALA A 187 37.59 -11.43 -2.06
C ALA A 187 36.15 -11.60 -1.61
N GLU A 188 35.37 -10.52 -1.58
CA GLU A 188 33.91 -10.58 -1.39
C GLU A 188 33.24 -10.72 -2.74
N ARG A 189 32.45 -11.78 -2.93
CA ARG A 189 31.55 -11.91 -4.08
C ARG A 189 30.24 -11.21 -3.74
N TRP A 190 29.83 -10.32 -4.61
CA TRP A 190 28.53 -9.67 -4.55
C TRP A 190 27.63 -10.24 -5.65
N ALA A 191 26.42 -10.60 -5.29
CA ALA A 191 25.36 -10.88 -6.24
C ALA A 191 24.38 -9.70 -6.20
N ASP A 192 24.20 -9.00 -7.29
CA ASP A 192 23.17 -7.99 -7.43
C ASP A 192 21.90 -8.70 -7.95
N CYS A 193 20.86 -8.71 -7.14
CA CYS A 193 19.57 -9.31 -7.49
C CYS A 193 18.55 -8.21 -7.73
N ALA A 194 17.89 -8.25 -8.88
CA ALA A 194 16.64 -7.54 -9.08
C ALA A 194 15.50 -8.52 -8.74
N VAL A 195 14.63 -8.14 -7.85
CA VAL A 195 13.35 -8.81 -7.62
C VAL A 195 12.34 -8.03 -8.43
N GLY A 196 11.84 -8.62 -9.48
CA GLY A 196 10.91 -8.01 -10.41
C GLY A 196 9.62 -8.81 -10.54
N GLU A 197 8.58 -8.09 -10.79
CA GLU A 197 7.19 -8.31 -11.21
C GLU A 197 6.34 -9.20 -10.31
#